data_88ef11ab038274f14fac628df8a81f9e
#
_entry.id   88ef11ab038274f14fac628df8a81f9e
#
_cell.length_a   1.000
_cell.length_b   1.000
_cell.length_c   1.000
_cell.angle_alpha   90.00
_cell.angle_beta   90.00
_cell.angle_gamma   90.00
#
_symmetry.space_group_name_H-M   'P 1'
#
loop_
_entity.id
_entity.type
_entity.pdbx_description
1 polymer ?
#
loop_
_entity_poly.entity_id
_entity_poly.type
_entity_poly.pdbx_seq_one_letter_code
_entity_poly.pdbx_strand_id
1 'polypeptide(L)'
;MIARLLGDNPGLKMTTFETKCPAHTSKIALVVDPDEDYHFYRQDKNRYWSHKPGGTAVTNKDASSRFIYDPALAARNYTDKDSTLDYDTFCGYFCLARDKPLHIKVGGYRMGSYKKTRRSIRKGRQTRSARRASNHF
;
A
#
# COMPACT_ATOMS: atom_id res chain seq x y z
N MET A 1 -3.73 -9.35 -7.44
CA MET A 1 -3.08 -8.86 -6.20
C MET A 1 -3.85 -9.21 -4.93
N ILE A 2 -5.18 -8.98 -4.91
CA ILE A 2 -5.97 -9.25 -3.71
C ILE A 2 -5.87 -10.71 -3.27
N ALA A 3 -6.01 -11.64 -4.21
CA ALA A 3 -5.95 -13.06 -3.87
C ALA A 3 -4.60 -13.43 -3.24
N ARG A 4 -3.54 -12.84 -3.74
CA ARG A 4 -2.23 -13.09 -3.16
C ARG A 4 -2.13 -12.51 -1.75
N LEU A 5 -2.60 -11.27 -1.59
CA LEU A 5 -2.55 -10.64 -0.28
C LEU A 5 -3.28 -11.47 0.76
N LEU A 6 -4.47 -11.95 0.43
CA LEU A 6 -5.26 -12.74 1.36
C LEU A 6 -4.61 -14.12 1.60
N GLY A 7 -4.00 -14.70 0.58
CA GLY A 7 -3.32 -15.98 0.73
C GLY A 7 -2.09 -15.89 1.61
N ASP A 8 -1.35 -14.80 1.51
CA ASP A 8 -0.14 -14.61 2.30
C ASP A 8 -0.44 -14.14 3.73
N ASN A 9 -1.66 -13.72 4.00
CA ASN A 9 -2.04 -13.19 5.31
C ASN A 9 -3.36 -13.79 5.76
N PRO A 10 -3.35 -15.05 6.26
CA PRO A 10 -4.58 -15.77 6.52
C PRO A 10 -5.58 -15.10 7.46
N GLY A 11 -5.12 -14.25 8.35
CA GLY A 11 -6.03 -13.55 9.25
C GLY A 11 -6.61 -12.26 8.71
N LEU A 12 -6.17 -11.86 7.51
CA LEU A 12 -6.62 -10.61 6.93
C LEU A 12 -8.00 -10.78 6.33
N LYS A 13 -8.89 -9.83 6.57
CA LYS A 13 -10.25 -9.89 6.07
C LYS A 13 -10.59 -8.65 5.27
N MET A 14 -11.24 -8.81 4.13
CA MET A 14 -11.76 -7.69 3.39
C MET A 14 -12.89 -7.02 4.14
N THR A 15 -13.00 -5.72 3.98
CA THR A 15 -14.07 -4.95 4.60
C THR A 15 -14.48 -3.81 3.67
N THR A 16 -15.28 -2.87 4.18
CA THR A 16 -15.72 -1.71 3.42
C THR A 16 -15.27 -0.45 4.13
N PHE A 17 -15.43 0.67 3.47
CA PHE A 17 -15.09 1.95 4.09
C PHE A 17 -15.89 2.16 5.37
N GLU A 18 -17.18 1.84 5.34
CA GLU A 18 -18.08 2.11 6.46
C GLU A 18 -18.04 1.09 7.57
N THR A 19 -17.71 -0.15 7.24
CA THR A 19 -17.77 -1.24 8.22
C THR A 19 -16.61 -1.12 9.19
N LYS A 20 -16.94 -1.09 10.48
CA LYS A 20 -15.91 -0.96 11.51
C LYS A 20 -15.12 -2.26 11.63
N CYS A 21 -13.83 -2.16 11.73
CA CYS A 21 -12.98 -3.32 11.97
C CYS A 21 -13.08 -3.77 13.42
N PRO A 22 -12.88 -5.07 13.68
CA PRO A 22 -12.91 -5.59 15.07
C PRO A 22 -11.86 -4.94 15.96
N ALA A 23 -12.04 -5.08 17.26
CA ALA A 23 -11.06 -4.60 18.22
C ALA A 23 -9.69 -5.21 17.93
N HIS A 24 -8.64 -4.46 18.22
CA HIS A 24 -7.26 -4.89 18.05
C HIS A 24 -6.87 -5.12 16.59
N THR A 25 -7.64 -4.56 15.67
CA THR A 25 -7.27 -4.53 14.24
C THR A 25 -7.22 -3.10 13.77
N SER A 26 -6.52 -2.91 12.66
CA SER A 26 -6.46 -1.62 11.97
C SER A 26 -7.06 -1.78 10.59
N LYS A 27 -7.74 -0.75 10.12
CA LYS A 27 -8.24 -0.76 8.75
C LYS A 27 -7.13 -0.26 7.84
N ILE A 28 -6.87 -1.02 6.80
CA ILE A 28 -5.88 -0.64 5.79
C ILE A 28 -6.53 -0.65 4.42
N ALA A 29 -5.90 0.00 3.47
CA ALA A 29 -6.36 0.03 2.09
C ALA A 29 -5.18 -0.27 1.16
N LEU A 30 -5.46 -1.00 0.10
CA LEU A 30 -4.45 -1.38 -0.89
C LEU A 30 -4.74 -0.69 -2.21
N VAL A 31 -3.71 -0.07 -2.76
CA VAL A 31 -3.73 0.50 -4.12
C VAL A 31 -2.57 -0.09 -4.90
N VAL A 32 -2.70 -0.10 -6.21
CA VAL A 32 -1.71 -0.73 -7.07
C VAL A 32 -1.46 0.15 -8.29
N ASP A 33 -0.21 0.25 -8.64
CA ASP A 33 0.20 0.62 -9.99
C ASP A 33 0.49 -0.72 -10.67
N PRO A 34 -0.33 -1.17 -11.60
CA PRO A 34 -0.22 -2.54 -12.10
C PRO A 34 1.13 -2.92 -12.66
N ASP A 35 1.87 -1.97 -13.18
CA ASP A 35 3.15 -2.26 -13.82
C ASP A 35 4.35 -2.06 -12.91
N GLU A 36 4.16 -1.38 -11.79
CA GLU A 36 5.31 -0.92 -11.02
C GLU A 36 5.30 -1.31 -9.56
N ASP A 37 4.18 -1.16 -8.85
CA ASP A 37 4.24 -1.22 -7.40
C ASP A 37 2.87 -1.37 -6.77
N TYR A 38 2.86 -1.66 -5.48
CA TYR A 38 1.66 -1.63 -4.67
C TYR A 38 1.94 -0.76 -3.45
N HIS A 39 0.87 -0.28 -2.79
CA HIS A 39 1.01 0.64 -1.69
C HIS A 39 -0.15 0.51 -0.73
N PHE A 40 0.11 0.72 0.55
CA PHE A 40 -0.91 0.62 1.59
C PHE A 40 -1.11 1.94 2.30
N TYR A 41 -2.35 2.15 2.73
CA TYR A 41 -2.72 3.22 3.64
C TYR A 41 -3.27 2.62 4.90
N ARG A 42 -3.17 3.33 6.02
CA ARG A 42 -3.77 2.92 7.28
C ARG A 42 -4.68 4.01 7.79
N GLN A 43 -5.85 3.64 8.32
CA GLN A 43 -6.73 4.60 8.95
C GLN A 43 -6.23 4.86 10.37
N ASP A 44 -6.13 6.14 10.73
CA ASP A 44 -5.67 6.57 12.02
C ASP A 44 -6.85 6.78 12.97
N LYS A 45 -6.57 7.05 14.25
CA LYS A 45 -7.62 7.25 15.23
C LYS A 45 -8.57 8.37 14.86
N ASN A 46 -8.07 9.42 14.23
CA ASN A 46 -8.89 10.56 13.85
C ASN A 46 -9.70 10.31 12.58
N ARG A 47 -9.66 9.10 12.08
CA ARG A 47 -10.37 8.67 10.90
C ARG A 47 -9.78 9.15 9.58
N TYR A 48 -8.74 9.93 9.61
CA TYR A 48 -7.97 10.24 8.42
C TYR A 48 -7.05 9.06 8.14
N TRP A 49 -6.43 9.08 6.98
CA TRP A 49 -5.56 8.00 6.56
C TRP A 49 -4.13 8.49 6.40
N SER A 50 -3.20 7.63 6.70
CA SER A 50 -1.79 7.95 6.53
C SER A 50 -1.09 6.85 5.74
N HIS A 51 0.06 7.19 5.21
CA HIS A 51 0.88 6.27 4.44
C HIS A 51 2.33 6.73 4.50
N LYS A 52 3.22 5.86 4.07
CA LYS A 52 4.64 6.17 4.02
C LYS A 52 5.12 5.97 2.59
N PRO A 53 5.17 7.01 1.76
CA PRO A 53 5.61 6.88 0.38
C PRO A 53 7.11 6.60 0.32
N GLY A 54 7.48 5.42 -0.19
CA GLY A 54 8.87 5.07 -0.38
C GLY A 54 9.70 5.25 0.87
N GLY A 55 10.80 5.95 0.76
CA GLY A 55 11.70 6.21 1.87
C GLY A 55 11.38 7.46 2.66
N THR A 56 10.29 8.12 2.38
CA THR A 56 9.96 9.37 3.05
C THR A 56 9.24 9.13 4.37
N ALA A 57 9.00 10.20 5.11
CA ALA A 57 8.29 10.11 6.37
C ALA A 57 6.82 9.78 6.16
N VAL A 58 6.18 9.26 7.19
CA VAL A 58 4.74 9.03 7.19
C VAL A 58 4.02 10.37 7.01
N THR A 59 2.98 10.36 6.20
CA THR A 59 2.19 11.56 5.93
C THR A 59 0.71 11.19 5.84
N ASN A 60 -0.15 12.15 6.13
CA ASN A 60 -1.59 12.00 5.96
C ASN A 60 -2.10 12.79 4.74
N LYS A 61 -1.19 13.13 3.84
CA LYS A 61 -1.54 13.88 2.64
C LYS A 61 -1.34 13.05 1.39
N ASP A 62 -2.20 13.27 0.40
CA ASP A 62 -2.14 12.55 -0.86
C ASP A 62 -1.19 13.22 -1.85
N ALA A 63 -1.20 12.74 -3.09
CA ALA A 63 -0.31 13.28 -4.12
C ALA A 63 -0.58 14.74 -4.46
N SER A 64 -1.75 15.27 -4.08
CA SER A 64 -2.10 16.68 -4.28
C SER A 64 -1.93 17.49 -3.01
N SER A 65 -1.29 16.94 -2.00
CA SER A 65 -1.06 17.60 -0.71
C SER A 65 -2.35 17.89 0.06
N ARG A 66 -3.38 17.09 -0.18
CA ARG A 66 -4.64 17.18 0.57
C ARG A 66 -4.71 16.07 1.60
N PHE A 67 -5.39 16.34 2.70
CA PHE A 67 -5.61 15.30 3.70
C PHE A 67 -6.40 14.15 3.10
N ILE A 68 -6.07 12.94 3.52
CA ILE A 68 -6.69 11.73 2.98
C ILE A 68 -7.85 11.34 3.88
N TYR A 69 -9.07 11.54 3.39
CA TYR A 69 -10.28 11.09 4.07
C TYR A 69 -10.70 9.70 3.63
N ASP A 70 -10.40 9.36 2.39
CA ASP A 70 -10.72 8.05 1.83
C ASP A 70 -9.70 7.75 0.74
N PRO A 71 -8.87 6.71 0.92
CA PRO A 71 -7.86 6.38 -0.08
C PRO A 71 -8.41 6.10 -1.47
N ALA A 72 -9.66 5.62 -1.54
CA ALA A 72 -10.28 5.37 -2.85
C ALA A 72 -10.45 6.63 -3.66
N LEU A 73 -10.60 7.77 -2.98
CA LEU A 73 -10.84 9.06 -3.61
C LEU A 73 -9.62 9.97 -3.59
N ALA A 74 -8.54 9.54 -2.96
CA ALA A 74 -7.34 10.35 -2.83
C ALA A 74 -6.60 10.46 -4.16
N ALA A 75 -5.84 11.53 -4.33
CA ALA A 75 -4.95 11.67 -5.47
C ALA A 75 -3.78 10.70 -5.29
N ARG A 76 -3.54 9.87 -6.30
CA ARG A 76 -2.53 8.82 -6.21
C ARG A 76 -1.56 8.80 -7.39
N ASN A 77 -1.58 9.85 -8.20
CA ASN A 77 -0.68 9.95 -9.34
C ASN A 77 0.50 10.83 -8.95
N TYR A 78 1.68 10.24 -8.91
CA TYR A 78 2.89 10.94 -8.51
C TYR A 78 3.81 11.26 -9.69
N THR A 79 3.32 11.12 -10.92
CA THR A 79 4.18 11.28 -12.09
C THR A 79 4.69 12.71 -12.29
N ASP A 80 4.04 13.68 -11.68
CA ASP A 80 4.51 15.07 -11.74
C ASP A 80 5.52 15.40 -10.65
N LYS A 81 5.99 14.39 -9.89
CA LYS A 81 6.90 14.59 -8.76
C LYS A 81 8.17 13.76 -8.92
N ASP A 82 8.71 13.73 -10.14
CA ASP A 82 9.90 12.94 -10.43
C ASP A 82 9.72 11.45 -10.13
N SER A 83 8.57 10.94 -10.43
CA SER A 83 8.25 9.55 -10.19
C SER A 83 7.52 8.99 -11.41
N THR A 84 7.58 7.68 -11.59
CA THR A 84 6.78 7.01 -12.61
C THR A 84 5.51 6.41 -12.02
N LEU A 85 5.28 6.59 -10.73
CA LEU A 85 4.22 5.85 -10.03
C LEU A 85 2.88 6.54 -10.15
N ASP A 86 1.90 5.74 -10.54
CA ASP A 86 0.51 6.14 -10.58
C ASP A 86 -0.31 4.98 -10.06
N TYR A 87 -0.71 5.04 -8.79
CA TYR A 87 -1.48 3.97 -8.15
C TYR A 87 -2.94 4.12 -8.55
N ASP A 88 -3.24 3.88 -9.80
CA ASP A 88 -4.55 4.16 -10.36
C ASP A 88 -5.60 3.11 -10.00
N THR A 89 -5.20 1.97 -9.47
CA THR A 89 -6.11 0.88 -9.16
C THR A 89 -6.33 0.77 -7.66
N PHE A 90 -7.56 1.00 -7.23
CA PHE A 90 -7.92 0.81 -5.83
C PHE A 90 -8.41 -0.62 -5.64
N CYS A 91 -7.77 -1.37 -4.75
CA CYS A 91 -8.05 -2.79 -4.59
C CYS A 91 -9.01 -3.11 -3.46
N GLY A 92 -9.10 -2.29 -2.44
CA GLY A 92 -10.05 -2.55 -1.36
C GLY A 92 -9.53 -2.18 0.01
N TYR A 93 -10.41 -2.40 0.99
CA TYR A 93 -10.12 -2.18 2.40
C TYR A 93 -10.02 -3.52 3.10
N PHE A 94 -9.20 -3.57 4.14
CA PHE A 94 -8.98 -4.80 4.89
C PHE A 94 -8.83 -4.49 6.37
N CYS A 95 -9.17 -5.45 7.22
CA CYS A 95 -8.90 -5.37 8.66
C CYS A 95 -7.68 -6.23 8.96
N LEU A 96 -6.65 -5.62 9.52
CA LEU A 96 -5.38 -6.29 9.83
C LEU A 96 -5.16 -6.31 11.34
N ALA A 97 -4.88 -7.48 11.89
CA ALA A 97 -4.55 -7.60 13.31
C ALA A 97 -3.29 -6.79 13.61
N ARG A 98 -3.32 -6.00 14.67
CA ARG A 98 -2.20 -5.10 14.99
C ARG A 98 -0.94 -5.82 15.41
N ASP A 99 -1.09 -7.02 15.93
CA ASP A 99 0.06 -7.80 16.39
C ASP A 99 0.65 -8.67 15.30
N LYS A 100 0.18 -8.55 14.06
CA LYS A 100 0.69 -9.36 12.97
C LYS A 100 1.27 -8.49 11.88
N PRO A 101 2.45 -8.86 11.38
CA PRO A 101 3.00 -8.13 10.25
C PRO A 101 2.24 -8.47 8.97
N LEU A 102 2.25 -7.55 8.04
CA LEU A 102 1.66 -7.75 6.74
C LEU A 102 2.72 -8.33 5.82
N HIS A 103 2.39 -9.41 5.11
CA HIS A 103 3.32 -10.08 4.23
C HIS A 103 2.81 -10.09 2.80
N ILE A 104 3.71 -9.90 1.84
CA ILE A 104 3.46 -10.21 0.45
C ILE A 104 4.70 -10.93 -0.04
N LYS A 105 4.54 -12.18 -0.44
CA LYS A 105 5.68 -12.97 -0.85
C LYS A 105 6.20 -12.48 -2.18
N VAL A 106 7.44 -12.04 -2.17
CA VAL A 106 8.05 -11.48 -3.35
C VAL A 106 8.22 -12.51 -4.44
N GLY A 107 8.61 -13.71 -4.07
CA GLY A 107 8.82 -14.74 -5.05
C GLY A 107 7.60 -15.03 -5.88
N GLY A 108 6.47 -15.01 -5.28
CA GLY A 108 5.26 -15.23 -6.02
C GLY A 108 4.99 -14.14 -7.01
N TYR A 109 5.56 -13.06 -6.73
CA TYR A 109 5.37 -11.99 -7.61
C TYR A 109 6.32 -12.00 -8.77
N ARG A 110 7.08 -12.33 -9.01
CA ARG A 110 7.80 -12.12 -10.01
C ARG A 110 7.52 -12.00 -11.07
N MET A 111 7.36 -11.21 -10.74
CA MET A 111 7.03 -10.89 -11.36
C MET A 111 7.02 -10.71 -12.03
N GLY A 112 7.31 -10.71 -11.99
CA GLY A 112 7.39 -10.63 -12.58
C GLY A 112 7.73 -9.93 -13.01
N SER A 113 8.09 -9.86 -12.95
CA SER A 113 8.42 -9.41 -13.33
C SER A 113 8.89 -8.62 -13.52
N TYR A 114 9.46 -8.48 -13.29
CA TYR A 114 9.83 -7.80 -13.55
C TYR A 114 10.64 -7.40 -13.70
N LYS A 115 10.89 -7.32 -13.90
CA LYS A 115 11.64 -7.06 -14.17
C LYS A 115 12.21 -6.24 -14.15
N LYS A 116 12.56 -5.94 -14.19
CA LYS A 116 12.97 -5.32 -14.25
C LYS A 116 13.53 -4.75 -13.94
N THR A 117 13.83 -4.83 -13.98
CA THR A 117 14.18 -4.51 -13.79
C THR A 117 14.77 -3.87 -13.46
N ARG A 118 15.20 -3.73 -13.49
CA ARG A 118 15.71 -3.49 -13.26
C ARG A 118 16.24 -2.61 -13.00
N ARG A 119 16.40 -2.33 -13.17
CA ARG A 119 16.80 -1.75 -12.94
C ARG A 119 16.96 -1.25 -12.23
N SER A 120 16.93 -1.42 -12.07
CA SER A 120 16.83 -1.25 -11.42
C SER A 120 17.10 -1.04 -10.68
N ILE A 121 17.50 -1.11 -10.74
CA ILE A 121 17.73 -1.31 -10.16
C ILE A 121 18.23 -0.83 -9.60
N ARG A 122 18.49 -0.58 -9.62
CA ARG A 122 18.97 -0.43 -9.25
C ARG A 122 18.90 -0.15 -8.48
N LYS A 123 18.81 0.08 -8.30
CA LYS A 123 18.59 0.12 -7.60
C LYS A 123 18.12 -0.29 -6.95
N GLY A 124 18.10 -0.54 -6.91
CA GLY A 124 17.55 -1.27 -6.25
C GLY A 124 17.22 -1.28 -5.52
N ARG A 125 17.40 -1.23 -5.39
CA ARG A 125 17.17 -1.50 -4.81
C ARG A 125 16.63 -1.29 -4.12
N GLN A 126 16.45 -0.97 -3.87
CA GLN A 126 15.87 -0.97 -3.22
C GLN A 126 14.98 -1.02 -3.04
N THR A 127 14.89 -0.97 -3.39
CA THR A 127 14.00 -1.16 -3.19
C THR A 127 13.33 -1.59 -2.92
N ARG A 128 13.29 -2.12 -3.12
CA ARG A 128 12.54 -2.84 -2.61
C ARG A 128 12.10 -2.70 -1.49
N SER A 129 12.49 -2.20 -1.13
CA SER A 129 12.15 -2.02 0.06
C SER A 129 11.06 -1.19 0.23
N ALA A 130 10.83 -0.40 -0.63
CA ALA A 130 9.73 0.40 -0.44
C ALA A 130 8.63 -0.39 -0.05
N ARG A 131 8.61 -1.43 -0.56
CA ARG A 131 7.64 -2.17 -0.20
C ARG A 131 7.55 -2.31 1.11
N ARG A 132 8.55 -2.08 1.77
CA ARG A 132 8.42 -2.19 3.04
C ARG A 132 7.73 -1.11 3.55
N ALA A 133 7.57 -0.08 2.86
CA ALA A 133 6.84 1.03 3.37
C ALA A 133 5.49 0.59 3.80
N SER A 134 4.94 -0.34 3.10
CA SER A 134 3.64 -0.79 3.48
C SER A 134 3.65 -1.45 4.82
N ASN A 135 4.79 -1.75 5.33
CA ASN A 135 4.81 -2.42 6.59
C ASN A 135 4.80 -1.53 7.74
N HIS A 136 4.70 -0.26 7.53
CA HIS A 136 4.84 0.64 8.61
C HIS A 136 3.57 1.13 9.17
N PHE A 137 2.61 0.33 9.20
CA PHE A 137 1.37 0.68 9.85
C PHE A 137 1.36 0.29 11.31
#